data_9ff48ea5318610fc1db620febeba995e
#
_entry.id   9ff48ea5318610fc1db620febeba995e
#
_cell.length_a   1.000
_cell.length_b   1.000
_cell.length_c   1.000
_cell.angle_alpha   90.00
_cell.angle_beta   90.00
_cell.angle_gamma   90.00
#
_symmetry.space_group_name_H-M   'P 1'
#
loop_
_entity.id
_entity.type
_entity.pdbx_description
1 polymer ?
#
loop_
_entity_poly.entity_id
_entity_poly.type
_entity_poly.pdbx_seq_one_letter_code
_entity_poly.pdbx_strand_id
1 'polypeptide(L)' 'MTDFKQFNIWYYDFNYNDKRMKTCSRIEDALAFARMLVNDREKLHVRFLSLESVY' A
#
# COMPACT_ATOMS: atom_id res chain seq x y z
N MET A 1 -7.14 -7.41 25.88
CA MET A 1 -7.72 -6.66 24.77
C MET A 1 -6.65 -6.15 23.83
N THR A 2 -6.83 -6.40 22.60
CA THR A 2 -5.82 -6.04 21.60
C THR A 2 -6.34 -4.92 20.73
N ASP A 3 -5.53 -3.90 20.56
CA ASP A 3 -5.85 -2.84 19.63
C ASP A 3 -5.43 -3.28 18.26
N PHE A 4 -6.42 -3.47 17.41
CA PHE A 4 -6.14 -3.76 16.03
C PHE A 4 -5.83 -2.47 15.30
N LYS A 5 -4.70 -2.45 14.64
CA LYS A 5 -4.39 -1.39 13.72
C LYS A 5 -4.30 -2.00 12.34
N GLN A 6 -4.89 -1.31 11.41
CA GLN A 6 -4.90 -1.75 10.05
C GLN A 6 -4.49 -0.59 9.17
N PHE A 7 -3.59 -0.85 8.26
CA PHE A 7 -3.10 0.16 7.34
C PHE A 7 -3.41 -0.30 5.94
N ASN A 8 -4.10 0.53 5.19
CA ASN A 8 -4.46 0.23 3.82
C ASN A 8 -3.62 1.09 2.88
N ILE A 9 -2.91 0.43 1.99
CA ILE A 9 -2.09 1.12 1.00
C ILE A 9 -2.79 0.99 -0.34
N TRP A 10 -3.25 2.12 -0.87
CA TRP A 10 -3.93 2.15 -2.15
C TRP A 10 -2.95 2.49 -3.25
N TYR A 11 -3.05 1.77 -4.35
CA TYR A 11 -2.20 2.04 -5.51
C TYR A 11 -2.93 1.64 -6.77
N TYR A 12 -2.51 2.22 -7.88
CA TYR A 12 -3.05 1.87 -9.18
C TYR A 12 -2.07 0.93 -9.87
N ASP A 13 -2.58 -0.17 -10.37
CA ASP A 13 -1.78 -1.19 -11.05
C ASP A 13 -2.05 -1.09 -12.54
N PHE A 14 -1.06 -0.61 -13.29
CA PHE A 14 -1.21 -0.43 -14.72
C PHE A 14 -1.16 -1.75 -15.48
N ASN A 15 -0.68 -2.81 -14.85
CA ASN A 15 -0.67 -4.14 -15.48
C ASN A 15 -2.09 -4.66 -15.65
N TYR A 16 -2.97 -4.32 -14.69
CA TYR A 16 -4.36 -4.75 -14.72
C TYR A 16 -5.33 -3.61 -14.95
N ASN A 17 -4.81 -2.39 -15.08
CA ASN A 17 -5.65 -1.19 -15.22
C ASN A 17 -6.68 -1.12 -14.12
N ASP A 18 -6.25 -1.31 -12.89
CA ASP A 18 -7.16 -1.41 -11.77
C ASP A 18 -6.54 -0.80 -10.51
N LYS A 19 -7.41 -0.25 -9.67
CA LYS A 19 -7.01 0.26 -8.38
C LYS A 19 -7.00 -0.89 -7.39
N ARG A 20 -5.89 -1.05 -6.68
CA ARG A 20 -5.71 -2.15 -5.76
C ARG A 20 -5.35 -1.65 -4.37
N MET A 21 -5.52 -2.52 -3.40
CA MET A 21 -5.24 -2.17 -2.01
C MET A 21 -4.52 -3.33 -1.36
N LYS A 22 -3.52 -2.98 -0.55
CA LYS A 22 -2.86 -3.96 0.31
C LYS A 22 -3.07 -3.55 1.75
N THR A 23 -3.39 -4.52 2.58
CA THR A 23 -3.63 -4.31 4.01
C THR A 23 -2.44 -4.84 4.80
N CYS A 24 -1.96 -4.03 5.73
CA CYS A 24 -0.90 -4.42 6.65
C CYS A 24 -1.34 -4.14 8.07
N SER A 25 -0.87 -4.94 9.01
CA SER A 25 -1.20 -4.76 10.42
C SER A 25 -0.15 -3.97 11.17
N ARG A 26 1.01 -3.70 10.55
CA ARG A 26 2.11 -2.97 11.17
C ARG A 26 2.48 -1.80 10.30
N ILE A 27 2.75 -0.66 10.97
CA ILE A 27 3.11 0.55 10.24
C ILE A 27 4.43 0.38 9.47
N GLU A 28 5.37 -0.36 10.02
CA GLU A 28 6.64 -0.59 9.33
C GLU A 28 6.44 -1.30 8.01
N ASP A 29 5.56 -2.30 8.01
CA ASP A 29 5.27 -3.05 6.79
C ASP A 29 4.55 -2.18 5.78
N ALA A 30 3.62 -1.35 6.25
CA ALA A 30 2.88 -0.45 5.38
C ALA A 30 3.82 0.57 4.73
N LEU A 31 4.72 1.15 5.52
CA LEU A 31 5.68 2.12 4.99
C LEU A 31 6.65 1.47 4.02
N ALA A 32 7.09 0.26 4.32
CA ALA A 32 8.00 -0.47 3.43
C ALA A 32 7.32 -0.74 2.09
N PHE A 33 6.06 -1.15 2.12
CA PHE A 33 5.33 -1.42 0.89
C PHE A 33 5.11 -0.14 0.09
N ALA A 34 4.69 0.94 0.77
CA ALA A 34 4.48 2.21 0.10
C ALA A 34 5.77 2.72 -0.54
N ARG A 35 6.88 2.57 0.17
CA ARG A 35 8.18 3.00 -0.34
C ARG A 35 8.58 2.18 -1.57
N MET A 36 8.30 0.88 -1.55
CA MET A 36 8.57 0.03 -2.70
C MET A 36 7.75 0.47 -3.92
N LEU A 37 6.48 0.81 -3.70
CA LEU A 37 5.63 1.27 -4.80
C LEU A 37 6.18 2.53 -5.45
N VAL A 38 6.74 3.42 -4.65
CA VAL A 38 7.31 4.67 -5.16
C VAL A 38 8.66 4.44 -5.84
N ASN A 39 9.52 3.66 -5.19
CA ASN A 39 10.88 3.45 -5.69
C ASN A 39 10.92 2.58 -6.93
N ASP A 40 10.05 1.57 -6.99
CA ASP A 40 10.05 0.59 -8.08
C ASP A 40 8.86 0.79 -9.01
N ARG A 41 8.30 1.98 -9.04
CA ARG A 41 7.06 2.25 -9.78
C ARG A 41 7.18 1.91 -11.27
N GLU A 42 8.32 2.18 -11.87
CA GLU A 42 8.52 1.91 -13.30
C GLU A 42 8.63 0.42 -13.55
N LYS A 43 9.38 -0.27 -12.69
CA LYS A 43 9.59 -1.70 -12.82
C LYS A 43 8.30 -2.46 -12.58
N LEU A 44 7.52 -2.04 -11.61
CA LEU A 44 6.29 -2.71 -11.22
C LEU A 44 5.08 -2.24 -12.01
N HIS A 45 5.18 -1.12 -12.70
CA HIS A 45 4.06 -0.49 -13.41
C HIS A 45 2.90 -0.20 -12.48
N VAL A 46 3.22 0.49 -11.38
CA VAL A 46 2.22 0.85 -10.37
C VAL A 46 2.40 2.31 -9.99
N ARG A 47 1.37 2.86 -9.37
CA ARG A 47 1.41 4.22 -8.87
C ARG A 47 0.82 4.25 -7.47
N PHE A 48 1.60 4.71 -6.52
CA PHE A 48 1.14 4.91 -5.15
C PHE A 48 0.06 5.99 -5.12
N LEU A 49 -1.04 5.73 -4.42
CA LEU A 49 -2.13 6.69 -4.28
C LEU A 49 -2.23 7.23 -2.88
N SER A 50 -2.40 6.37 -1.88
CA SER A 50 -2.57 6.84 -0.51
C SER A 50 -2.29 5.72 0.47
N LEU A 51 -2.03 6.12 1.71
CA LEU A 51 -1.90 5.21 2.83
C LEU A 51 -2.83 5.72 3.91
N GLU A 52 -3.71 4.86 4.40
CA GLU A 52 -4.67 5.24 5.44
C GLU A 52 -4.56 4.29 6.62
N SER A 53 -4.87 4.83 7.80
CA SER A 53 -4.91 4.06 9.03
C SER A 53 -6.36 3.84 9.41
N VAL A 54 -6.70 2.58 9.68
CA VAL A 54 -8.07 2.19 10.01
C VAL A 54 -8.05 1.46 11.34
N TYR A 55 -9.00 1.76 12.20
CA TYR A 55 -9.14 1.11 13.48
C TYR A 55 -10.39 0.25 13.50
#